data_4e929d94dcec310a59569f5f62504beb
#
_entry.id   4e929d94dcec310a59569f5f62504beb
#
_cell.length_a   1.000
_cell.length_b   1.000
_cell.length_c   1.000
_cell.angle_alpha   90.00
_cell.angle_beta   90.00
_cell.angle_gamma   90.00
#
_symmetry.space_group_name_H-M   'P 1'
#
loop_
_entity.id
_entity.type
_entity.pdbx_description
1 polymer ?
#
loop_
_entity_poly.entity_id
_entity_poly.type
_entity_poly.pdbx_seq_one_letter_code
_entity_poly.pdbx_strand_id
1 'polypeptide(L)'
;MAKKRKKSIFRIIIVLVLLLAVIAVSIYYITDLLTKPKFVRYPAFGIDLPVNYSIHGIDVSRYQHNIDWKAVQAMQDKEVKIGFAFIKATEGLGRVDNGFRQNWFNAEKASVIKGAYHFFVSSKSGKAQAENFIETVKLSKGDLPPVLDIETANGASVADIQQRAKDWLLMVEKHYKVKPIIYTNVDFYENFLDGQFDNYPLWVAHYLVKDKPRISRKWTIWQHNEKGRVNGIDAYVDFNVFNGDSIAFKKLLVK
;
A
#
# COMPACT_ATOMS: atom_id res chain seq x y z
N MET A 1 -33.90 -59.43 3.37
CA MET A 1 -32.69 -58.92 4.05
C MET A 1 -31.91 -57.81 3.27
N ALA A 2 -31.81 -57.87 1.95
CA ALA A 2 -31.04 -56.88 1.12
C ALA A 2 -31.55 -55.42 1.21
N LYS A 3 -32.86 -55.17 1.32
CA LYS A 3 -33.45 -53.84 1.37
C LYS A 3 -33.13 -53.06 2.68
N LYS A 4 -32.98 -53.81 3.83
CA LYS A 4 -32.60 -53.20 5.12
C LYS A 4 -31.10 -52.81 5.14
N ARG A 5 -30.23 -53.61 4.49
CA ARG A 5 -28.78 -53.39 4.40
C ARG A 5 -28.45 -52.14 3.52
N LYS A 6 -29.17 -51.95 2.39
CA LYS A 6 -29.05 -50.76 1.54
C LYS A 6 -29.45 -49.46 2.25
N LYS A 7 -30.54 -49.47 3.07
CA LYS A 7 -30.94 -48.33 3.88
C LYS A 7 -29.91 -47.97 4.96
N SER A 8 -29.25 -48.93 5.55
CA SER A 8 -28.22 -48.70 6.55
C SER A 8 -26.97 -48.10 5.92
N ILE A 9 -26.50 -48.60 4.78
CA ILE A 9 -25.35 -48.03 4.04
C ILE A 9 -25.62 -46.61 3.60
N PHE A 10 -26.82 -46.32 3.09
CA PHE A 10 -27.19 -44.96 2.69
C PHE A 10 -27.22 -43.96 3.86
N ARG A 11 -27.66 -44.41 5.05
CA ARG A 11 -27.57 -43.57 6.28
C ARG A 11 -26.11 -43.32 6.70
N ILE A 12 -25.24 -44.31 6.60
CA ILE A 12 -23.81 -44.17 6.91
C ILE A 12 -23.17 -43.16 5.94
N ILE A 13 -23.47 -43.21 4.65
CA ILE A 13 -22.96 -42.28 3.64
C ILE A 13 -23.41 -40.86 3.96
N ILE A 14 -24.71 -40.65 4.30
CA ILE A 14 -25.19 -39.33 4.68
C ILE A 14 -24.47 -38.79 5.89
N VAL A 15 -24.27 -39.60 6.93
CA VAL A 15 -23.53 -39.21 8.13
C VAL A 15 -22.08 -38.83 7.81
N LEU A 16 -21.41 -39.61 6.95
CA LEU A 16 -20.05 -39.31 6.51
C LEU A 16 -19.97 -38.01 5.70
N VAL A 17 -20.92 -37.75 4.80
CA VAL A 17 -20.98 -36.51 4.03
C VAL A 17 -21.22 -35.32 4.95
N LEU A 18 -22.11 -35.44 5.94
CA LEU A 18 -22.34 -34.39 6.93
C LEU A 18 -21.10 -34.14 7.79
N LEU A 19 -20.40 -35.19 8.21
CA LEU A 19 -19.14 -35.06 8.96
C LEU A 19 -18.06 -34.36 8.14
N LEU A 20 -17.88 -34.72 6.87
CA LEU A 20 -16.95 -34.05 5.97
C LEU A 20 -17.31 -32.58 5.74
N ALA A 21 -18.59 -32.26 5.61
CA ALA A 21 -19.07 -30.87 5.49
C ALA A 21 -18.75 -30.06 6.77
N VAL A 22 -18.98 -30.64 7.95
CA VAL A 22 -18.63 -29.98 9.23
C VAL A 22 -17.13 -29.76 9.33
N ILE A 23 -16.31 -30.75 8.98
CA ILE A 23 -14.84 -30.63 8.98
C ILE A 23 -14.40 -29.53 8.01
N ALA A 24 -14.93 -29.50 6.79
CA ALA A 24 -14.58 -28.47 5.79
C ALA A 24 -14.95 -27.06 6.27
N VAL A 25 -16.14 -26.91 6.86
CA VAL A 25 -16.60 -25.65 7.44
C VAL A 25 -15.69 -25.25 8.63
N SER A 26 -15.35 -26.19 9.50
CA SER A 26 -14.44 -25.93 10.63
C SER A 26 -13.05 -25.50 10.16
N ILE A 27 -12.49 -26.18 9.17
CA ILE A 27 -11.21 -25.82 8.56
C ILE A 27 -11.29 -24.41 7.96
N TYR A 28 -12.37 -24.09 7.25
CA TYR A 28 -12.58 -22.77 6.68
C TYR A 28 -12.59 -21.68 7.76
N TYR A 29 -13.35 -21.87 8.85
CA TYR A 29 -13.39 -20.89 9.96
C TYR A 29 -12.07 -20.78 10.71
N ILE A 30 -11.37 -21.89 10.92
CA ILE A 30 -10.05 -21.90 11.57
C ILE A 30 -9.02 -21.17 10.70
N THR A 31 -8.97 -21.46 9.40
CA THR A 31 -8.06 -20.79 8.49
C THR A 31 -8.36 -19.30 8.37
N ASP A 32 -9.64 -18.92 8.27
CA ASP A 32 -10.06 -17.52 8.25
C ASP A 32 -9.64 -16.80 9.54
N LEU A 33 -9.84 -17.43 10.70
CA LEU A 33 -9.43 -16.87 12.01
C LEU A 33 -7.90 -16.72 12.14
N LEU A 34 -7.14 -17.68 11.62
CA LEU A 34 -5.67 -17.67 11.68
C LEU A 34 -5.04 -16.70 10.65
N THR A 35 -5.73 -16.42 9.55
CA THR A 35 -5.23 -15.56 8.47
C THR A 35 -5.67 -14.09 8.59
N LYS A 36 -6.62 -13.80 9.49
CA LYS A 36 -7.07 -12.42 9.72
C LYS A 36 -5.97 -11.60 10.38
N PRO A 37 -5.67 -10.40 9.85
CA PRO A 37 -4.82 -9.44 10.53
C PRO A 37 -5.39 -9.14 11.90
N LYS A 38 -4.54 -9.18 12.90
CA LYS A 38 -4.89 -8.73 14.25
C LYS A 38 -4.34 -7.32 14.41
N PHE A 39 -5.15 -6.44 14.97
CA PHE A 39 -4.71 -5.10 15.34
C PHE A 39 -4.38 -5.08 16.82
N VAL A 40 -3.23 -4.53 17.16
CA VAL A 40 -2.76 -4.35 18.53
C VAL A 40 -2.35 -2.90 18.74
N ARG A 41 -2.68 -2.36 19.91
CA ARG A 41 -2.31 -1.01 20.30
C ARG A 41 -0.80 -0.88 20.48
N TYR A 42 -0.22 0.12 19.82
CA TYR A 42 1.16 0.57 19.96
C TYR A 42 1.15 1.99 20.52
N PRO A 43 1.34 2.14 21.85
CA PRO A 43 1.19 3.45 22.52
C PRO A 43 2.11 4.53 21.98
N ALA A 44 3.36 4.19 21.63
CA ALA A 44 4.31 5.15 21.11
C ALA A 44 3.88 5.71 19.73
N PHE A 45 3.26 4.88 18.88
CA PHE A 45 2.68 5.32 17.60
C PHE A 45 1.28 5.92 17.74
N GLY A 46 0.64 5.79 18.92
CA GLY A 46 -0.69 6.33 19.18
C GLY A 46 -1.83 5.69 18.40
N ILE A 47 -1.61 4.57 17.73
CA ILE A 47 -2.56 3.85 16.87
C ILE A 47 -2.51 2.34 17.08
N ASP A 48 -3.52 1.64 16.54
CA ASP A 48 -3.51 0.20 16.42
C ASP A 48 -2.85 -0.19 15.10
N LEU A 49 -1.90 -1.14 15.14
CA LEU A 49 -1.20 -1.65 13.96
C LEU A 49 -1.61 -3.09 13.67
N PRO A 50 -1.68 -3.47 12.38
CA PRO A 50 -1.94 -4.85 11.98
C PRO A 50 -0.67 -5.69 12.17
N VAL A 51 -0.72 -6.67 13.08
CA VAL A 51 0.46 -7.45 13.51
C VAL A 51 0.88 -8.58 12.55
N ASN A 52 0.10 -8.87 11.52
CA ASN A 52 0.46 -9.87 10.52
C ASN A 52 1.44 -9.36 9.45
N TYR A 53 1.84 -8.10 9.54
CA TYR A 53 2.80 -7.46 8.63
C TYR A 53 4.03 -7.02 9.41
N SER A 54 5.20 -7.40 8.93
CA SER A 54 6.47 -7.15 9.62
C SER A 54 7.19 -5.88 9.14
N ILE A 55 6.74 -5.28 8.05
CA ILE A 55 7.39 -4.11 7.45
C ILE A 55 6.39 -2.96 7.44
N HIS A 56 6.67 -1.98 8.30
CA HIS A 56 5.84 -0.79 8.48
C HIS A 56 6.54 0.43 7.87
N GLY A 57 5.75 1.34 7.34
CA GLY A 57 6.25 2.59 6.77
C GLY A 57 5.32 3.74 7.02
N ILE A 58 5.75 4.91 6.62
CA ILE A 58 4.98 6.14 6.68
C ILE A 58 4.97 6.84 5.33
N ASP A 59 4.05 7.77 5.14
CA ASP A 59 4.17 8.73 4.06
C ASP A 59 3.99 10.15 4.57
N VAL A 60 4.72 11.08 3.94
CA VAL A 60 4.86 12.44 4.39
C VAL A 60 4.89 13.43 3.23
N SER A 61 4.53 14.67 3.52
CA SER A 61 4.61 15.81 2.61
C SER A 61 5.04 17.06 3.39
N ARG A 62 4.92 18.22 2.76
CA ARG A 62 5.10 19.52 3.44
C ARG A 62 4.22 19.71 4.70
N TYR A 63 3.13 18.95 4.82
CA TYR A 63 2.22 19.05 5.97
C TYR A 63 2.82 18.53 7.26
N GLN A 64 3.85 17.69 7.19
CA GLN A 64 4.62 17.22 8.35
C GLN A 64 5.74 18.19 8.75
N HIS A 65 5.84 19.34 8.09
CA HIS A 65 6.80 20.42 8.39
C HIS A 65 8.26 19.93 8.49
N ASN A 66 8.96 20.29 9.55
CA ASN A 66 10.34 19.83 9.80
C ASN A 66 10.34 18.44 10.40
N ILE A 67 11.07 17.53 9.77
CA ILE A 67 11.19 16.13 10.21
C ILE A 67 12.60 15.86 10.68
N ASP A 68 12.74 15.38 11.92
CA ASP A 68 13.98 14.76 12.40
C ASP A 68 14.03 13.29 11.97
N TRP A 69 14.59 13.04 10.81
CA TRP A 69 14.71 11.70 10.24
C TRP A 69 15.55 10.73 11.05
N LYS A 70 16.47 11.23 11.90
CA LYS A 70 17.21 10.37 12.83
C LYS A 70 16.31 9.85 13.93
N ALA A 71 15.46 10.72 14.48
CA ALA A 71 14.46 10.30 15.47
C ALA A 71 13.42 9.35 14.87
N VAL A 72 12.99 9.58 13.61
CA VAL A 72 12.10 8.65 12.85
C VAL A 72 12.75 7.28 12.74
N GLN A 73 14.00 7.21 12.28
CA GLN A 73 14.73 5.95 12.07
C GLN A 73 14.99 5.20 13.39
N ALA A 74 15.25 5.92 14.46
CA ALA A 74 15.52 5.33 15.78
C ALA A 74 14.23 4.90 16.52
N MET A 75 13.05 5.33 16.07
CA MET A 75 11.82 5.01 16.75
C MET A 75 11.44 3.53 16.62
N GLN A 76 11.21 2.92 17.78
CA GLN A 76 10.74 1.55 17.89
C GLN A 76 9.75 1.43 19.05
N ASP A 77 8.68 0.68 18.85
CA ASP A 77 7.77 0.23 19.91
C ASP A 77 7.62 -1.27 19.76
N LYS A 78 8.06 -2.04 20.77
CA LYS A 78 8.18 -3.49 20.75
C LYS A 78 9.02 -3.94 19.53
N GLU A 79 8.47 -4.80 18.65
CA GLU A 79 9.11 -5.29 17.44
C GLU A 79 8.93 -4.38 16.21
N VAL A 80 8.07 -3.36 16.31
CA VAL A 80 7.75 -2.47 15.19
C VAL A 80 8.66 -1.26 15.14
N LYS A 81 9.22 -1.00 13.97
CA LYS A 81 9.98 0.20 13.61
C LYS A 81 9.57 0.70 12.23
N ILE A 82 9.90 1.96 11.93
CA ILE A 82 9.67 2.51 10.59
C ILE A 82 10.74 1.96 9.64
N GLY A 83 10.30 1.09 8.73
CA GLY A 83 11.16 0.43 7.74
C GLY A 83 11.30 1.16 6.43
N PHE A 84 10.36 2.05 6.08
CA PHE A 84 10.39 2.84 4.86
C PHE A 84 9.54 4.11 4.98
N ALA A 85 9.77 5.06 4.06
CA ALA A 85 8.96 6.26 3.95
C ALA A 85 8.71 6.66 2.48
N PHE A 86 7.49 7.08 2.15
CA PHE A 86 7.21 7.80 0.91
C PHE A 86 7.16 9.30 1.17
N ILE A 87 7.74 10.10 0.28
CA ILE A 87 7.86 11.54 0.41
C ILE A 87 7.23 12.20 -0.81
N LYS A 88 6.27 13.12 -0.60
CA LYS A 88 5.68 13.89 -1.69
C LYS A 88 6.75 14.66 -2.43
N ALA A 89 6.87 14.43 -3.73
CA ALA A 89 7.84 15.14 -4.56
C ALA A 89 7.17 16.26 -5.36
N THR A 90 6.10 15.92 -6.09
CA THR A 90 5.47 16.83 -7.05
C THR A 90 3.95 16.71 -7.05
N GLU A 91 3.30 17.71 -7.63
CA GLU A 91 1.85 17.74 -7.83
C GLU A 91 1.53 18.44 -9.14
N GLY A 92 0.66 17.86 -9.96
CA GLY A 92 0.22 18.45 -11.21
C GLY A 92 1.37 18.81 -12.15
N LEU A 93 1.22 19.92 -12.90
CA LEU A 93 2.10 20.23 -14.03
C LEU A 93 3.47 20.81 -13.66
N GLY A 94 3.64 21.40 -12.48
CA GLY A 94 4.92 22.08 -12.18
C GLY A 94 5.12 22.39 -10.70
N ARG A 95 4.26 21.90 -9.83
CA ARG A 95 4.42 22.11 -8.40
C ARG A 95 5.38 21.08 -7.82
N VAL A 96 6.44 21.53 -7.17
CA VAL A 96 7.33 20.74 -6.33
C VAL A 96 6.90 20.93 -4.87
N ASP A 97 6.84 19.86 -4.08
CA ASP A 97 6.56 19.96 -2.65
C ASP A 97 7.72 20.69 -1.95
N ASN A 98 7.40 21.72 -1.17
CA ASN A 98 8.40 22.58 -0.55
C ASN A 98 9.31 21.84 0.43
N GLY A 99 8.84 20.76 1.04
CA GLY A 99 9.62 19.92 1.96
C GLY A 99 10.44 18.83 1.25
N PHE A 100 10.19 18.57 -0.05
CA PHE A 100 10.73 17.40 -0.72
C PHE A 100 12.26 17.30 -0.66
N ARG A 101 12.96 18.31 -1.12
CA ARG A 101 14.43 18.25 -1.24
C ARG A 101 15.10 18.02 0.11
N GLN A 102 14.63 18.72 1.15
CA GLN A 102 15.14 18.58 2.50
C GLN A 102 14.84 17.19 3.08
N ASN A 103 13.59 16.74 2.96
CA ASN A 103 13.16 15.42 3.46
C ASN A 103 13.88 14.29 2.72
N TRP A 104 14.01 14.39 1.39
CA TRP A 104 14.72 13.41 0.57
C TRP A 104 16.16 13.21 1.00
N PHE A 105 16.90 14.32 1.15
CA PHE A 105 18.29 14.32 1.59
C PHE A 105 18.45 13.82 3.02
N ASN A 106 17.60 14.29 3.95
CA ASN A 106 17.72 13.92 5.36
C ASN A 106 17.29 12.48 5.63
N ALA A 107 16.29 11.95 4.93
CA ALA A 107 15.92 10.54 5.00
C ALA A 107 17.07 9.62 4.53
N GLU A 108 17.77 10.00 3.44
CA GLU A 108 18.96 9.29 2.98
C GLU A 108 20.06 9.29 4.01
N LYS A 109 20.38 10.46 4.58
CA LYS A 109 21.42 10.58 5.66
C LYS A 109 21.06 9.77 6.90
N ALA A 110 19.79 9.59 7.20
CA ALA A 110 19.31 8.76 8.30
C ALA A 110 19.19 7.27 7.92
N SER A 111 19.57 6.88 6.70
CA SER A 111 19.45 5.50 6.19
C SER A 111 18.02 4.95 6.21
N VAL A 112 17.03 5.81 6.05
CA VAL A 112 15.63 5.41 5.86
C VAL A 112 15.42 5.03 4.40
N ILE A 113 14.90 3.83 4.13
CA ILE A 113 14.51 3.43 2.77
C ILE A 113 13.37 4.35 2.32
N LYS A 114 13.59 5.07 1.24
CA LYS A 114 12.68 6.13 0.79
C LYS A 114 12.15 5.90 -0.60
N GLY A 115 11.00 6.48 -0.89
CA GLY A 115 10.39 6.58 -2.21
C GLY A 115 9.74 7.94 -2.40
N ALA A 116 9.50 8.31 -3.65
CA ALA A 116 8.88 9.58 -3.98
C ALA A 116 7.50 9.37 -4.62
N TYR A 117 6.52 10.22 -4.28
CA TYR A 117 5.22 10.19 -4.93
C TYR A 117 4.85 11.51 -5.62
N HIS A 118 4.09 11.36 -6.69
CA HIS A 118 3.49 12.43 -7.47
C HIS A 118 1.99 12.48 -7.23
N PHE A 119 1.47 13.59 -6.69
CA PHE A 119 0.04 13.81 -6.57
C PHE A 119 -0.56 14.18 -7.93
N PHE A 120 -1.36 13.30 -8.48
CA PHE A 120 -1.85 13.38 -9.84
C PHE A 120 -3.12 14.23 -9.94
N VAL A 121 -3.12 15.16 -10.89
CA VAL A 121 -4.29 15.97 -11.23
C VAL A 121 -4.92 15.39 -12.49
N SER A 122 -5.98 14.60 -12.34
CA SER A 122 -6.60 13.81 -13.42
C SER A 122 -7.10 14.62 -14.61
N SER A 123 -7.38 15.92 -14.42
CA SER A 123 -7.78 16.84 -15.51
C SER A 123 -6.61 17.38 -16.34
N LYS A 124 -5.36 17.07 -15.99
CA LYS A 124 -4.16 17.59 -16.65
C LYS A 124 -3.41 16.52 -17.43
N SER A 125 -2.52 16.94 -18.35
CA SER A 125 -1.71 16.03 -19.18
C SER A 125 -0.87 15.07 -18.32
N GLY A 126 -1.01 13.76 -18.52
CA GLY A 126 -0.20 12.75 -17.84
C GLY A 126 1.28 12.84 -18.17
N LYS A 127 1.61 13.12 -19.44
CA LYS A 127 3.00 13.29 -19.90
C LYS A 127 3.68 14.48 -19.23
N ALA A 128 3.04 15.64 -19.20
CA ALA A 128 3.62 16.83 -18.56
C ALA A 128 3.78 16.67 -17.04
N GLN A 129 2.89 15.91 -16.38
CA GLN A 129 3.03 15.55 -14.98
C GLN A 129 4.19 14.55 -14.76
N ALA A 130 4.40 13.62 -15.67
CA ALA A 130 5.55 12.72 -15.64
C ALA A 130 6.88 13.47 -15.80
N GLU A 131 6.94 14.47 -16.72
CA GLU A 131 8.10 15.34 -16.89
C GLU A 131 8.44 16.09 -15.59
N ASN A 132 7.45 16.74 -14.96
CA ASN A 132 7.63 17.41 -13.66
C ASN A 132 8.23 16.46 -12.59
N PHE A 133 7.74 15.22 -12.52
CA PHE A 133 8.27 14.24 -11.59
C PHE A 133 9.70 13.80 -11.92
N ILE A 134 9.98 13.49 -13.17
CA ILE A 134 11.30 13.03 -13.65
C ILE A 134 12.39 14.10 -13.48
N GLU A 135 12.05 15.36 -13.72
CA GLU A 135 12.96 16.49 -13.53
C GLU A 135 13.31 16.68 -12.04
N THR A 136 12.33 16.45 -11.15
CA THR A 136 12.45 16.70 -9.72
C THR A 136 13.13 15.56 -8.97
N VAL A 137 12.79 14.30 -9.27
CA VAL A 137 13.21 13.13 -8.50
C VAL A 137 14.43 12.47 -9.13
N LYS A 138 15.42 12.15 -8.30
CA LYS A 138 16.58 11.32 -8.70
C LYS A 138 16.59 10.11 -7.78
N LEU A 139 16.28 8.95 -8.35
CA LEU A 139 16.32 7.68 -7.62
C LEU A 139 17.72 7.10 -7.61
N SER A 140 18.05 6.46 -6.50
CA SER A 140 19.27 5.70 -6.29
C SER A 140 18.94 4.22 -6.08
N LYS A 141 19.94 3.37 -6.23
CA LYS A 141 19.84 1.96 -5.88
C LYS A 141 19.44 1.82 -4.39
N GLY A 142 18.40 1.02 -4.15
CA GLY A 142 17.86 0.83 -2.81
C GLY A 142 16.67 1.72 -2.47
N ASP A 143 16.35 2.73 -3.30
CA ASP A 143 15.11 3.49 -3.16
C ASP A 143 13.89 2.64 -3.56
N LEU A 144 12.72 3.04 -3.08
CA LEU A 144 11.44 2.49 -3.53
C LEU A 144 11.10 3.00 -4.94
N PRO A 145 10.29 2.26 -5.71
CA PRO A 145 9.83 2.72 -7.01
C PRO A 145 9.06 4.05 -6.93
N PRO A 146 8.99 4.81 -8.04
CA PRO A 146 8.13 5.99 -8.16
C PRO A 146 6.67 5.64 -7.85
N VAL A 147 5.93 6.60 -7.29
CA VAL A 147 4.51 6.41 -7.00
C VAL A 147 3.67 7.43 -7.76
N LEU A 148 2.65 6.93 -8.47
CA LEU A 148 1.54 7.71 -8.98
C LEU A 148 0.43 7.72 -7.94
N ASP A 149 0.22 8.84 -7.26
CA ASP A 149 -0.86 9.05 -6.30
C ASP A 149 -2.06 9.65 -7.04
N ILE A 150 -3.06 8.80 -7.31
CA ILE A 150 -4.25 9.13 -8.08
C ILE A 150 -5.52 8.75 -7.32
N GLU A 151 -6.27 9.75 -6.84
CA GLU A 151 -7.40 9.55 -5.94
C GLU A 151 -8.58 10.52 -6.17
N THR A 152 -8.46 11.41 -7.15
CA THR A 152 -9.51 12.37 -7.49
C THR A 152 -9.70 12.50 -8.99
N ALA A 153 -10.97 12.51 -9.43
CA ALA A 153 -11.30 12.63 -10.85
C ALA A 153 -11.08 14.03 -11.42
N ASN A 154 -11.12 15.07 -10.58
CA ASN A 154 -10.98 16.48 -11.00
C ASN A 154 -11.87 16.87 -12.21
N GLY A 155 -13.06 16.26 -12.34
CA GLY A 155 -13.99 16.46 -13.45
C GLY A 155 -13.59 15.80 -14.78
N ALA A 156 -12.57 14.96 -14.79
CA ALA A 156 -12.17 14.21 -15.99
C ALA A 156 -13.04 12.95 -16.17
N SER A 157 -13.22 12.51 -17.40
CA SER A 157 -13.89 11.25 -17.72
C SER A 157 -13.03 10.05 -17.33
N VAL A 158 -13.65 8.88 -17.14
CA VAL A 158 -12.92 7.61 -16.85
C VAL A 158 -11.87 7.35 -17.93
N ALA A 159 -12.22 7.49 -19.20
CA ALA A 159 -11.31 7.27 -20.32
C ALA A 159 -10.10 8.22 -20.30
N ASP A 160 -10.32 9.50 -19.99
CA ASP A 160 -9.26 10.49 -19.86
C ASP A 160 -8.32 10.18 -18.66
N ILE A 161 -8.90 9.81 -17.52
CA ILE A 161 -8.15 9.44 -16.33
C ILE A 161 -7.22 8.27 -16.65
N GLN A 162 -7.77 7.20 -17.22
CA GLN A 162 -7.03 6.00 -17.60
C GLN A 162 -5.93 6.29 -18.61
N GLN A 163 -6.23 7.07 -19.66
CA GLN A 163 -5.24 7.42 -20.67
C GLN A 163 -4.10 8.26 -20.08
N ARG A 164 -4.41 9.28 -19.30
CA ARG A 164 -3.41 10.16 -18.69
C ARG A 164 -2.58 9.46 -17.62
N ALA A 165 -3.20 8.59 -16.80
CA ALA A 165 -2.47 7.73 -15.88
C ALA A 165 -1.51 6.78 -16.60
N LYS A 166 -1.97 6.15 -17.68
CA LYS A 166 -1.14 5.29 -18.55
C LYS A 166 0.05 6.07 -19.15
N ASP A 167 -0.18 7.27 -19.63
CA ASP A 167 0.89 8.12 -20.18
C ASP A 167 1.97 8.41 -19.12
N TRP A 168 1.56 8.75 -17.90
CA TRP A 168 2.47 8.98 -16.79
C TRP A 168 3.26 7.70 -16.44
N LEU A 169 2.55 6.60 -16.23
CA LEU A 169 3.14 5.32 -15.84
C LEU A 169 4.19 4.84 -16.83
N LEU A 170 3.86 4.84 -18.13
CA LEU A 170 4.77 4.39 -19.18
C LEU A 170 6.02 5.29 -19.29
N MET A 171 5.85 6.60 -19.15
CA MET A 171 6.96 7.53 -19.26
C MET A 171 7.93 7.40 -18.08
N VAL A 172 7.40 7.28 -16.88
CA VAL A 172 8.17 7.11 -15.64
C VAL A 172 8.84 5.73 -15.59
N GLU A 173 8.13 4.66 -15.98
CA GLU A 173 8.71 3.31 -16.11
C GLU A 173 9.87 3.28 -17.12
N LYS A 174 9.70 3.92 -18.27
CA LYS A 174 10.75 4.04 -19.29
C LYS A 174 11.99 4.76 -18.77
N HIS A 175 11.80 5.82 -17.98
CA HIS A 175 12.91 6.63 -17.45
C HIS A 175 13.68 5.89 -16.36
N TYR A 176 13.00 5.39 -15.33
CA TYR A 176 13.65 4.77 -14.17
C TYR A 176 13.94 3.27 -14.33
N LYS A 177 13.42 2.63 -15.39
CA LYS A 177 13.57 1.19 -15.64
C LYS A 177 13.00 0.30 -14.52
N VAL A 178 12.03 0.81 -13.79
CA VAL A 178 11.31 0.10 -12.74
C VAL A 178 9.82 0.43 -12.87
N LYS A 179 8.96 -0.55 -12.59
CA LYS A 179 7.51 -0.34 -12.59
C LYS A 179 7.10 0.59 -11.45
N PRO A 180 6.43 1.72 -11.75
CA PRO A 180 5.87 2.58 -10.72
C PRO A 180 4.81 1.85 -9.90
N ILE A 181 4.61 2.32 -8.67
CA ILE A 181 3.51 1.91 -7.80
C ILE A 181 2.33 2.86 -8.06
N ILE A 182 1.12 2.34 -8.09
CA ILE A 182 -0.10 3.15 -8.09
C ILE A 182 -0.61 3.24 -6.66
N TYR A 183 -0.73 4.47 -6.13
CA TYR A 183 -1.48 4.73 -4.89
C TYR A 183 -2.86 5.25 -5.24
N THR A 184 -3.86 4.72 -4.55
CA THR A 184 -5.26 5.15 -4.66
C THR A 184 -6.08 4.62 -3.48
N ASN A 185 -7.29 5.15 -3.27
CA ASN A 185 -8.26 4.56 -2.37
C ASN A 185 -9.13 3.52 -3.08
N VAL A 186 -9.84 2.68 -2.30
CA VAL A 186 -10.66 1.58 -2.84
C VAL A 186 -11.73 2.08 -3.80
N ASP A 187 -12.47 3.11 -3.39
CA ASP A 187 -13.59 3.64 -4.20
C ASP A 187 -13.11 4.20 -5.54
N PHE A 188 -11.98 4.91 -5.53
CA PHE A 188 -11.43 5.45 -6.77
C PHE A 188 -10.90 4.34 -7.68
N TYR A 189 -10.25 3.32 -7.10
CA TYR A 189 -9.82 2.16 -7.87
C TYR A 189 -10.98 1.49 -8.59
N GLU A 190 -12.04 1.12 -7.86
CA GLU A 190 -13.18 0.38 -8.39
C GLU A 190 -13.95 1.17 -9.46
N ASN A 191 -14.07 2.50 -9.31
CA ASN A 191 -14.83 3.33 -10.23
C ASN A 191 -14.04 3.81 -11.46
N PHE A 192 -12.70 3.91 -11.36
CA PHE A 192 -11.91 4.59 -12.41
C PHE A 192 -10.73 3.77 -12.95
N LEU A 193 -10.19 2.81 -12.17
CA LEU A 193 -8.94 2.13 -12.53
C LEU A 193 -9.08 0.62 -12.72
N ASP A 194 -10.19 0.02 -12.30
CA ASP A 194 -10.37 -1.43 -12.23
C ASP A 194 -10.00 -2.14 -13.54
N GLY A 195 -9.19 -3.19 -13.42
CA GLY A 195 -8.75 -4.03 -14.52
C GLY A 195 -7.74 -3.41 -15.50
N GLN A 196 -7.48 -2.08 -15.45
CA GLN A 196 -6.64 -1.41 -16.44
C GLN A 196 -5.14 -1.46 -16.12
N PHE A 197 -4.79 -1.52 -14.83
CA PHE A 197 -3.42 -1.36 -14.36
C PHE A 197 -2.95 -2.49 -13.44
N ASP A 198 -3.51 -3.69 -13.58
CA ASP A 198 -3.24 -4.83 -12.69
C ASP A 198 -1.81 -5.35 -12.74
N ASN A 199 -1.07 -5.01 -13.77
CA ASN A 199 0.34 -5.32 -13.91
C ASN A 199 1.29 -4.35 -13.16
N TYR A 200 0.77 -3.27 -12.55
CA TYR A 200 1.52 -2.37 -11.67
C TYR A 200 1.26 -2.71 -10.20
N PRO A 201 2.28 -2.59 -9.31
CA PRO A 201 2.07 -2.74 -7.87
C PRO A 201 1.03 -1.74 -7.37
N LEU A 202 0.17 -2.17 -6.44
CA LEU A 202 -0.85 -1.32 -5.85
C LEU A 202 -0.51 -0.97 -4.41
N TRP A 203 -0.54 0.30 -4.08
CA TRP A 203 -0.59 0.85 -2.73
C TRP A 203 -2.00 1.39 -2.51
N VAL A 204 -2.76 0.75 -1.64
CA VAL A 204 -4.18 1.07 -1.44
C VAL A 204 -4.41 1.72 -0.09
N ALA A 205 -5.13 2.84 -0.08
CA ALA A 205 -5.67 3.43 1.14
C ALA A 205 -7.02 2.82 1.48
N HIS A 206 -7.13 2.31 2.70
CA HIS A 206 -8.40 1.83 3.24
C HIS A 206 -8.35 1.87 4.76
N TYR A 207 -8.90 2.93 5.32
CA TYR A 207 -8.93 3.16 6.76
C TYR A 207 -10.07 2.42 7.46
N LEU A 208 -9.97 2.27 8.79
CA LEU A 208 -11.02 1.75 9.65
C LEU A 208 -11.54 0.35 9.30
N VAL A 209 -10.75 -0.43 8.56
CA VAL A 209 -11.05 -1.84 8.31
C VAL A 209 -10.32 -2.74 9.27
N LYS A 210 -11.01 -3.78 9.76
CA LYS A 210 -10.49 -4.67 10.82
C LYS A 210 -9.52 -5.75 10.32
N ASP A 211 -9.50 -6.01 9.02
CA ASP A 211 -8.75 -7.13 8.46
C ASP A 211 -7.70 -6.65 7.45
N LYS A 212 -8.08 -6.52 6.20
CA LYS A 212 -7.26 -6.14 5.05
C LYS A 212 -8.07 -5.22 4.14
N PRO A 213 -7.44 -4.53 3.20
CA PRO A 213 -8.16 -3.75 2.19
C PRO A 213 -9.21 -4.60 1.47
N ARG A 214 -10.42 -4.06 1.34
CA ARG A 214 -11.52 -4.71 0.59
C ARG A 214 -11.40 -4.35 -0.87
N ILE A 215 -10.46 -4.96 -1.55
CA ILE A 215 -10.20 -4.77 -2.97
C ILE A 215 -10.04 -6.11 -3.66
N SER A 216 -10.54 -6.24 -4.89
CA SER A 216 -10.61 -7.49 -5.64
C SER A 216 -9.26 -7.99 -6.14
N ARG A 217 -8.27 -7.10 -6.30
CA ARG A 217 -6.93 -7.45 -6.81
C ARG A 217 -5.87 -7.59 -5.72
N LYS A 218 -4.73 -8.16 -6.10
CA LYS A 218 -3.53 -8.19 -5.26
C LYS A 218 -3.01 -6.77 -5.03
N TRP A 219 -2.69 -6.44 -3.79
CA TRP A 219 -2.08 -5.20 -3.37
C TRP A 219 -0.69 -5.45 -2.76
N THR A 220 0.15 -4.42 -2.78
CA THR A 220 1.56 -4.47 -2.36
C THR A 220 1.77 -3.72 -1.05
N ILE A 221 1.15 -2.56 -0.89
CA ILE A 221 1.23 -1.72 0.30
C ILE A 221 -0.19 -1.31 0.68
N TRP A 222 -0.43 -1.22 1.97
CA TRP A 222 -1.71 -0.77 2.52
C TRP A 222 -1.49 0.39 3.47
N GLN A 223 -2.08 1.55 3.16
CA GLN A 223 -2.20 2.68 4.06
C GLN A 223 -3.45 2.47 4.91
N HIS A 224 -3.24 2.16 6.19
CA HIS A 224 -4.30 1.69 7.07
C HIS A 224 -4.71 2.71 8.14
N ASN A 225 -3.93 3.78 8.33
CA ASN A 225 -4.19 4.80 9.35
C ASN A 225 -3.56 6.14 8.98
N GLU A 226 -4.26 7.25 9.28
CA GLU A 226 -3.84 8.63 9.00
C GLU A 226 -3.56 9.46 10.27
N LYS A 227 -3.54 8.82 11.45
CA LYS A 227 -3.45 9.50 12.76
C LYS A 227 -2.30 8.98 13.60
N GLY A 228 -1.31 8.37 12.97
CA GLY A 228 -0.13 7.88 13.64
C GLY A 228 0.75 9.01 14.15
N ARG A 229 1.55 8.71 15.18
CA ARG A 229 2.58 9.59 15.72
C ARG A 229 3.94 8.95 15.54
N VAL A 230 4.93 9.75 15.17
CA VAL A 230 6.31 9.30 15.00
C VAL A 230 7.25 10.30 15.63
N ASN A 231 8.20 9.81 16.40
CA ASN A 231 9.24 10.67 16.99
C ASN A 231 9.97 11.46 15.91
N GLY A 232 10.12 12.77 16.12
CA GLY A 232 10.73 13.65 15.13
C GLY A 232 9.75 14.26 14.13
N ILE A 233 8.43 13.99 14.28
CA ILE A 233 7.35 14.59 13.48
C ILE A 233 6.28 15.12 14.42
N ASP A 234 6.01 16.43 14.38
CA ASP A 234 5.03 17.06 15.27
C ASP A 234 3.58 16.88 14.79
N ALA A 235 3.36 16.57 13.52
CA ALA A 235 2.05 16.34 12.92
C ALA A 235 1.67 14.85 12.93
N TYR A 236 0.40 14.55 12.67
CA TYR A 236 -0.04 13.19 12.36
C TYR A 236 0.58 12.70 11.05
N VAL A 237 0.79 11.38 10.99
CA VAL A 237 1.46 10.70 9.88
C VAL A 237 0.62 9.52 9.42
N ASP A 238 0.58 9.32 8.13
CA ASP A 238 -0.03 8.15 7.51
C ASP A 238 0.84 6.91 7.70
N PHE A 239 0.20 5.83 8.15
CA PHE A 239 0.86 4.55 8.43
C PHE A 239 0.54 3.49 7.40
N ASN A 240 1.58 2.82 6.98
CA ASN A 240 1.59 1.84 5.90
C ASN A 240 2.16 0.51 6.35
N VAL A 241 1.68 -0.58 5.72
CA VAL A 241 2.31 -1.90 5.82
C VAL A 241 2.59 -2.46 4.43
N PHE A 242 3.70 -3.17 4.32
CA PHE A 242 4.05 -3.92 3.11
C PHE A 242 3.49 -5.34 3.20
N ASN A 243 2.85 -5.81 2.12
CA ASN A 243 2.26 -7.14 2.04
C ASN A 243 3.27 -8.16 1.52
N GLY A 244 4.19 -8.55 2.38
CA GLY A 244 5.21 -9.53 2.06
C GLY A 244 6.31 -9.59 3.11
N ASP A 245 7.29 -10.45 2.88
CA ASP A 245 8.48 -10.58 3.70
C ASP A 245 9.62 -9.65 3.26
N SER A 246 10.73 -9.70 3.98
CA SER A 246 11.92 -8.91 3.68
C SER A 246 12.57 -9.23 2.32
N ILE A 247 12.41 -10.45 1.83
CA ILE A 247 12.92 -10.87 0.51
C ILE A 247 12.07 -10.22 -0.59
N ALA A 248 10.76 -10.27 -0.45
CA ALA A 248 9.83 -9.62 -1.37
C ALA A 248 10.01 -8.09 -1.37
N PHE A 249 10.20 -7.49 -0.20
CA PHE A 249 10.46 -6.06 -0.07
C PHE A 249 11.76 -5.64 -0.79
N LYS A 250 12.85 -6.38 -0.58
CA LYS A 250 14.13 -6.12 -1.28
C LYS A 250 14.01 -6.25 -2.80
N LYS A 251 13.13 -7.13 -3.31
CA LYS A 251 12.88 -7.26 -4.76
C LYS A 251 12.11 -6.08 -5.34
N LEU A 252 11.38 -5.35 -4.52
CA LEU A 252 10.64 -4.14 -4.93
C LEU A 252 11.59 -2.97 -5.17
N LEU A 253 12.72 -2.89 -4.45
CA LEU A 253 13.64 -1.76 -4.50
C LEU A 253 14.33 -1.61 -5.87
N VAL A 254 14.65 -0.37 -6.22
CA VAL A 254 15.45 0.03 -7.39
C VAL A 254 16.83 -0.65 -7.34
N LYS A 255 17.27 -1.20 -8.47
CA LYS A 255 18.50 -2.00 -8.58
C LYS A 255 19.69 -1.23 -9.14
#